data_d6096a1c5e4276478217094397b213a6
#
_entry.id   d6096a1c5e4276478217094397b213a6
#
_cell.length_a   1.000
_cell.length_b   1.000
_cell.length_c   1.000
_cell.angle_alpha   90.00
_cell.angle_beta   90.00
_cell.angle_gamma   90.00
#
_symmetry.space_group_name_H-M   'P 1'
#
loop_
_entity.id
_entity.type
_entity.pdbx_description
1 polymer ?
#
loop_
_entity_poly.entity_id
_entity_poly.type
_entity_poly.pdbx_seq_one_letter_code
_entity_poly.pdbx_strand_id
1 'polypeptide(L)'
;RIEEMTIEYQDARSVIAEFLLNEKAHLYQYTMDEVAHLTYTSKPTLVRFAKGLGFHGWKDFMRSLIEEVKYLESHETTIDVNFPFHENNSYKEIIDHVSRLQIESIMDTTHLIKEEMLELAVMRLEKAKNIVIFGMKPNSYFAEGLRWKFLSIGVSMQIAPYGEFGMIARTLTKNDCAILISYSGNNKDKDPMTQIEMLKRQEVPVIAMTSEGKNYIQENIDCIFAISSNERLYSKISSFATEQSLLFIFNVIFSCYFKKNYHENLVYKIENSKILESQRTANSKKIEEI
;
A
#
# COMPACT_ATOMS: atom_id res chain seq x y z
N ARG A 1 -1.55 -13.41 4.10
CA ARG A 1 -0.44 -14.41 4.00
C ARG A 1 -0.80 -15.77 4.54
N ILE A 2 -1.37 -15.88 5.75
CA ILE A 2 -1.81 -17.17 6.30
C ILE A 2 -2.90 -17.77 5.40
N GLU A 3 -3.86 -16.96 4.94
CA GLU A 3 -4.92 -17.36 4.00
C GLU A 3 -4.36 -17.82 2.63
N GLU A 4 -3.33 -17.19 2.13
CA GLU A 4 -2.66 -17.60 0.88
C GLU A 4 -2.04 -19.00 1.03
N MET A 5 -1.49 -19.30 2.21
CA MET A 5 -0.87 -20.60 2.49
C MET A 5 -1.86 -21.77 2.49
N THR A 6 -3.14 -21.54 2.74
CA THR A 6 -4.17 -22.60 2.63
C THR A 6 -4.42 -23.02 1.19
N ILE A 7 -4.15 -22.13 0.23
CA ILE A 7 -4.40 -22.33 -1.20
C ILE A 7 -3.12 -22.76 -1.95
N GLU A 8 -1.97 -22.14 -1.60
CA GLU A 8 -0.71 -22.38 -2.30
C GLU A 8 -0.02 -23.71 -1.95
N TYR A 9 -0.28 -24.22 -0.75
CA TYR A 9 0.42 -25.39 -0.24
C TYR A 9 -0.55 -26.54 0.07
N GLN A 10 -0.15 -27.77 -0.30
CA GLN A 10 -0.84 -29.01 0.04
C GLN A 10 -0.04 -29.86 1.05
N ASP A 11 0.61 -29.18 2.00
CA ASP A 11 1.47 -29.81 3.01
C ASP A 11 1.14 -29.27 4.42
N ALA A 12 2.00 -29.58 5.40
CA ALA A 12 1.84 -29.13 6.78
C ALA A 12 1.61 -27.62 6.95
N ARG A 13 1.99 -26.79 5.97
CA ARG A 13 1.78 -25.33 6.01
C ARG A 13 0.32 -24.99 5.84
N SER A 14 -0.39 -25.65 4.94
CA SER A 14 -1.84 -25.43 4.76
C SER A 14 -2.62 -25.84 5.99
N VAL A 15 -2.30 -26.98 6.59
CA VAL A 15 -2.97 -27.46 7.80
C VAL A 15 -2.77 -26.51 8.99
N ILE A 16 -1.54 -26.01 9.19
CA ILE A 16 -1.26 -25.02 10.22
C ILE A 16 -2.01 -23.73 9.93
N ALA A 17 -2.01 -23.24 8.70
CA ALA A 17 -2.71 -22.03 8.30
C ALA A 17 -4.23 -22.14 8.53
N GLU A 18 -4.82 -23.25 8.12
CA GLU A 18 -6.25 -23.54 8.33
C GLU A 18 -6.63 -23.55 9.80
N PHE A 19 -5.84 -24.23 10.65
CA PHE A 19 -6.05 -24.24 12.10
C PHE A 19 -6.01 -22.82 12.68
N LEU A 20 -4.99 -22.02 12.33
CA LEU A 20 -4.85 -20.66 12.82
C LEU A 20 -5.99 -19.74 12.39
N LEU A 21 -6.54 -19.95 11.20
CA LEU A 21 -7.67 -19.16 10.68
C LEU A 21 -8.99 -19.57 11.35
N ASN A 22 -9.20 -20.86 11.60
CA ASN A 22 -10.42 -21.36 12.23
C ASN A 22 -10.48 -21.02 13.71
N GLU A 23 -9.35 -21.03 14.41
CA GLU A 23 -9.25 -20.78 15.84
C GLU A 23 -8.90 -19.34 16.23
N LYS A 24 -9.01 -18.39 15.29
CA LYS A 24 -8.60 -16.97 15.48
C LYS A 24 -8.92 -16.42 16.86
N ALA A 25 -10.18 -16.49 17.28
CA ALA A 25 -10.66 -15.94 18.55
C ALA A 25 -10.12 -16.63 19.80
N HIS A 26 -9.59 -17.84 19.66
CA HIS A 26 -9.18 -18.70 20.77
C HIS A 26 -7.68 -19.01 20.79
N LEU A 27 -6.90 -18.43 19.88
CA LEU A 27 -5.46 -18.71 19.73
C LEU A 27 -4.65 -18.52 21.02
N TYR A 28 -5.06 -17.60 21.89
CA TYR A 28 -4.40 -17.34 23.17
C TYR A 28 -4.51 -18.51 24.19
N GLN A 29 -5.40 -19.45 23.94
CA GLN A 29 -5.61 -20.61 24.80
C GLN A 29 -4.67 -21.78 24.47
N TYR A 30 -4.10 -21.81 23.28
CA TYR A 30 -3.32 -22.94 22.80
C TYR A 30 -1.82 -22.77 23.07
N THR A 31 -1.25 -23.80 23.66
CA THR A 31 0.21 -23.96 23.73
C THR A 31 0.78 -24.45 22.41
N MET A 32 2.07 -24.30 22.22
CA MET A 32 2.76 -24.80 21.01
C MET A 32 2.64 -26.34 20.88
N ASP A 33 2.54 -27.06 22.01
CA ASP A 33 2.34 -28.51 22.01
C ASP A 33 0.95 -28.89 21.49
N GLU A 34 -0.06 -28.19 21.95
CA GLU A 34 -1.45 -28.40 21.52
C GLU A 34 -1.64 -28.07 20.04
N VAL A 35 -1.07 -26.97 19.56
CA VAL A 35 -1.12 -26.65 18.13
C VAL A 35 -0.43 -27.72 17.30
N ALA A 36 0.76 -28.19 17.73
CA ALA A 36 1.48 -29.24 17.02
C ALA A 36 0.66 -30.54 16.96
N HIS A 37 -0.01 -30.89 18.06
CA HIS A 37 -0.88 -32.06 18.14
C HIS A 37 -2.12 -31.93 17.23
N LEU A 38 -2.84 -30.80 17.34
CA LEU A 38 -4.08 -30.55 16.60
C LEU A 38 -3.86 -30.42 15.08
N THR A 39 -2.69 -29.94 14.69
CA THR A 39 -2.31 -29.83 13.26
C THR A 39 -1.57 -31.05 12.75
N TYR A 40 -1.41 -32.10 13.55
CA TYR A 40 -0.62 -33.30 13.21
C TYR A 40 0.79 -32.98 12.73
N THR A 41 1.40 -31.93 13.29
CA THR A 41 2.75 -31.49 12.94
C THR A 41 3.71 -31.56 14.12
N SER A 42 4.94 -31.14 13.93
CA SER A 42 5.95 -31.09 15.01
C SER A 42 6.27 -29.64 15.40
N LYS A 43 6.72 -29.41 16.65
CA LYS A 43 7.22 -28.08 17.08
C LYS A 43 8.26 -27.47 16.12
N PRO A 44 9.26 -28.23 15.62
CA PRO A 44 10.18 -27.70 14.60
C PRO A 44 9.49 -27.25 13.33
N THR A 45 8.37 -27.89 12.95
CA THR A 45 7.58 -27.50 11.77
C THR A 45 6.87 -26.16 12.02
N LEU A 46 6.28 -25.96 13.21
CA LEU A 46 5.68 -24.68 13.60
C LEU A 46 6.72 -23.55 13.62
N VAL A 47 7.94 -23.81 14.13
CA VAL A 47 9.02 -22.81 14.10
C VAL A 47 9.42 -22.47 12.67
N ARG A 48 9.53 -23.46 11.77
CA ARG A 48 9.84 -23.23 10.35
C ARG A 48 8.72 -22.46 9.64
N PHE A 49 7.46 -22.76 9.96
CA PHE A 49 6.30 -22.01 9.47
C PHE A 49 6.41 -20.53 9.85
N ALA A 50 6.61 -20.22 11.13
CA ALA A 50 6.75 -18.85 11.62
C ALA A 50 7.96 -18.12 10.98
N LYS A 51 9.10 -18.79 10.84
CA LYS A 51 10.27 -18.23 10.16
C LYS A 51 10.03 -17.99 8.67
N GLY A 52 9.28 -18.85 8.01
CA GLY A 52 8.86 -18.66 6.62
C GLY A 52 7.98 -17.42 6.40
N LEU A 53 7.27 -17.00 7.45
CA LEU A 53 6.48 -15.76 7.48
C LEU A 53 7.30 -14.52 7.88
N GLY A 54 8.60 -14.69 8.21
CA GLY A 54 9.49 -13.58 8.56
C GLY A 54 9.66 -13.32 10.06
N PHE A 55 9.08 -14.14 10.94
CA PHE A 55 9.20 -14.02 12.39
C PHE A 55 10.46 -14.74 12.94
N HIS A 56 10.94 -14.32 14.11
CA HIS A 56 12.09 -14.97 14.74
C HIS A 56 11.81 -16.39 15.22
N GLY A 57 10.54 -16.75 15.42
CA GLY A 57 10.09 -18.08 15.82
C GLY A 57 8.61 -18.11 16.17
N TRP A 58 8.12 -19.29 16.60
CA TRP A 58 6.70 -19.52 16.86
C TRP A 58 6.11 -18.59 17.94
N LYS A 59 6.83 -18.35 19.05
CA LYS A 59 6.36 -17.48 20.14
C LYS A 59 6.20 -16.03 19.68
N ASP A 60 7.11 -15.54 18.88
CA ASP A 60 7.09 -14.20 18.31
C ASP A 60 5.92 -14.03 17.32
N PHE A 61 5.78 -15.00 16.44
CA PHE A 61 4.66 -15.08 15.50
C PHE A 61 3.30 -15.10 16.21
N MET A 62 3.11 -16.01 17.20
CA MET A 62 1.83 -16.12 17.92
C MET A 62 1.50 -14.87 18.71
N ARG A 63 2.49 -14.22 19.32
CA ARG A 63 2.27 -12.93 20.02
C ARG A 63 1.72 -11.88 19.05
N SER A 64 2.39 -11.67 17.91
CA SER A 64 1.94 -10.71 16.90
C SER A 64 0.57 -11.06 16.33
N LEU A 65 0.31 -12.34 16.08
CA LEU A 65 -0.99 -12.79 15.58
C LEU A 65 -2.12 -12.55 16.60
N ILE A 66 -1.88 -12.85 17.88
CA ILE A 66 -2.87 -12.62 18.96
C ILE A 66 -3.08 -11.11 19.17
N GLU A 67 -2.05 -10.29 19.09
CA GLU A 67 -2.15 -8.84 19.19
C GLU A 67 -2.98 -8.29 18.02
N GLU A 68 -2.75 -8.76 16.80
CA GLU A 68 -3.52 -8.40 15.61
C GLU A 68 -5.00 -8.83 15.73
N VAL A 69 -5.26 -10.07 16.19
CA VAL A 69 -6.64 -10.55 16.41
C VAL A 69 -7.34 -9.71 17.48
N LYS A 70 -6.70 -9.41 18.62
CA LYS A 70 -7.26 -8.56 19.65
C LYS A 70 -7.51 -7.12 19.18
N TYR A 71 -6.62 -6.58 18.35
CA TYR A 71 -6.83 -5.28 17.74
C TYR A 71 -8.06 -5.28 16.85
N LEU A 72 -8.23 -6.31 16.01
CA LEU A 72 -9.40 -6.49 15.15
C LEU A 72 -10.70 -6.69 15.97
N GLU A 73 -10.65 -7.45 17.09
CA GLU A 73 -11.80 -7.67 17.98
C GLU A 73 -12.16 -6.41 18.81
N SER A 74 -11.17 -5.62 19.24
CA SER A 74 -11.39 -4.41 20.03
C SER A 74 -11.92 -3.22 19.21
N HIS A 75 -11.69 -3.25 17.92
CA HIS A 75 -12.30 -2.33 16.97
C HIS A 75 -13.46 -3.10 16.32
N GLU A 76 -14.67 -2.98 16.83
CA GLU A 76 -15.91 -3.64 16.37
C GLU A 76 -16.12 -3.54 14.84
N THR A 77 -15.18 -4.02 14.04
CA THR A 77 -15.29 -4.11 12.61
C THR A 77 -15.65 -5.52 12.19
N THR A 78 -16.93 -5.80 12.27
CA THR A 78 -17.56 -6.97 11.66
C THR A 78 -17.60 -6.87 10.11
N ILE A 79 -16.90 -5.90 9.52
CA ILE A 79 -16.93 -5.66 8.07
C ILE A 79 -15.82 -6.46 7.41
N ASP A 80 -16.20 -7.44 6.59
CA ASP A 80 -15.23 -8.15 5.74
C ASP A 80 -14.69 -7.19 4.68
N VAL A 81 -13.39 -6.91 4.71
CA VAL A 81 -12.72 -6.02 3.77
C VAL A 81 -12.89 -6.45 2.31
N ASN A 82 -13.09 -7.75 2.07
CA ASN A 82 -13.28 -8.33 0.73
C ASN A 82 -14.74 -8.28 0.27
N PHE A 83 -15.66 -8.40 1.21
CA PHE A 83 -17.10 -8.39 0.99
C PHE A 83 -17.78 -7.46 1.98
N PRO A 84 -17.54 -6.12 1.88
CA PRO A 84 -18.06 -5.16 2.86
C PRO A 84 -19.59 -5.03 2.84
N PHE A 85 -20.25 -5.60 1.85
CA PHE A 85 -21.71 -5.66 1.76
C PHE A 85 -22.17 -6.89 0.98
N HIS A 86 -23.45 -7.25 1.17
CA HIS A 86 -24.13 -8.36 0.53
C HIS A 86 -25.41 -7.86 -0.17
N GLU A 87 -26.01 -8.71 -0.97
CA GLU A 87 -27.23 -8.39 -1.77
C GLU A 87 -28.43 -7.87 -0.96
N ASN A 88 -28.52 -8.29 0.33
CA ASN A 88 -29.62 -7.91 1.22
C ASN A 88 -29.37 -6.62 2.01
N ASN A 89 -28.19 -6.01 1.89
CA ASN A 89 -27.90 -4.76 2.59
C ASN A 89 -28.67 -3.58 1.98
N SER A 90 -29.23 -2.73 2.83
CA SER A 90 -29.77 -1.44 2.42
C SER A 90 -28.66 -0.48 1.96
N TYR A 91 -28.99 0.49 1.15
CA TYR A 91 -28.00 1.52 0.73
C TYR A 91 -27.40 2.27 1.91
N LYS A 92 -28.14 2.46 3.00
CA LYS A 92 -27.62 3.08 4.23
C LYS A 92 -26.53 2.23 4.88
N GLU A 93 -26.71 0.94 4.97
CA GLU A 93 -25.69 0.00 5.50
C GLU A 93 -24.46 -0.02 4.59
N ILE A 94 -24.66 -0.04 3.28
CA ILE A 94 -23.54 0.02 2.32
C ILE A 94 -22.74 1.31 2.49
N ILE A 95 -23.38 2.46 2.66
CA ILE A 95 -22.71 3.73 2.92
C ILE A 95 -21.89 3.66 4.22
N ASP A 96 -22.47 3.12 5.29
CA ASP A 96 -21.79 2.98 6.58
C ASP A 96 -20.58 2.03 6.48
N HIS A 97 -20.77 0.86 5.89
CA HIS A 97 -19.70 -0.14 5.74
C HIS A 97 -18.53 0.38 4.89
N VAL A 98 -18.81 0.96 3.73
CA VAL A 98 -17.76 1.50 2.85
C VAL A 98 -17.04 2.66 3.52
N SER A 99 -17.76 3.57 4.20
CA SER A 99 -17.14 4.69 4.89
C SER A 99 -16.21 4.25 6.02
N ARG A 100 -16.65 3.29 6.85
CA ARG A 100 -15.81 2.73 7.93
C ARG A 100 -14.57 2.07 7.37
N LEU A 101 -14.70 1.20 6.37
CA LEU A 101 -13.59 0.52 5.73
C LEU A 101 -12.53 1.51 5.21
N GLN A 102 -12.97 2.60 4.58
CA GLN A 102 -12.05 3.63 4.09
C GLN A 102 -11.37 4.41 5.22
N ILE A 103 -12.09 4.75 6.29
CA ILE A 103 -11.52 5.42 7.46
C ILE A 103 -10.46 4.54 8.12
N GLU A 104 -10.76 3.26 8.32
CA GLU A 104 -9.82 2.28 8.89
C GLU A 104 -8.58 2.13 8.04
N SER A 105 -8.73 2.02 6.73
CA SER A 105 -7.58 1.95 5.80
C SER A 105 -6.67 3.17 5.91
N ILE A 106 -7.22 4.38 6.11
CA ILE A 106 -6.42 5.60 6.34
C ILE A 106 -5.69 5.52 7.68
N MET A 107 -6.39 5.12 8.75
CA MET A 107 -5.81 5.04 10.10
C MET A 107 -4.66 4.03 10.15
N ASP A 108 -4.87 2.84 9.59
CA ASP A 108 -3.84 1.80 9.51
C ASP A 108 -2.63 2.30 8.69
N THR A 109 -2.87 2.91 7.54
CA THR A 109 -1.81 3.46 6.70
C THR A 109 -1.02 4.54 7.44
N THR A 110 -1.68 5.36 8.27
CA THR A 110 -1.01 6.39 9.06
C THR A 110 0.03 5.78 10.00
N HIS A 111 -0.26 4.65 10.63
CA HIS A 111 0.67 3.95 11.52
C HIS A 111 1.87 3.30 10.77
N LEU A 112 1.72 3.03 9.48
CA LEU A 112 2.78 2.43 8.66
C LEU A 112 3.75 3.45 8.05
N ILE A 113 3.35 4.71 7.95
CA ILE A 113 4.18 5.77 7.39
C ILE A 113 5.26 6.17 8.39
N LYS A 114 6.52 6.09 7.97
CA LYS A 114 7.68 6.52 8.74
C LYS A 114 8.17 7.87 8.24
N GLU A 115 8.49 8.78 9.15
CA GLU A 115 8.93 10.14 8.82
C GLU A 115 10.21 10.13 7.98
N GLU A 116 11.16 9.25 8.30
CA GLU A 116 12.41 9.11 7.55
C GLU A 116 12.19 8.73 6.09
N MET A 117 11.15 7.92 5.82
CA MET A 117 10.78 7.56 4.45
C MET A 117 10.17 8.74 3.69
N LEU A 118 9.40 9.59 4.37
CA LEU A 118 8.87 10.83 3.78
C LEU A 118 9.99 11.81 3.45
N GLU A 119 10.93 12.01 4.36
CA GLU A 119 12.10 12.87 4.12
C GLU A 119 12.92 12.39 2.94
N LEU A 120 13.19 11.07 2.87
CA LEU A 120 13.91 10.45 1.76
C LEU A 120 13.17 10.59 0.43
N ALA A 121 11.85 10.35 0.42
CA ALA A 121 11.03 10.48 -0.79
C ALA A 121 11.00 11.93 -1.29
N VAL A 122 10.76 12.89 -0.40
CA VAL A 122 10.74 14.32 -0.76
C VAL A 122 12.10 14.75 -1.32
N MET A 123 13.21 14.35 -0.66
CA MET A 123 14.55 14.65 -1.16
C MET A 123 14.80 14.08 -2.56
N ARG A 124 14.34 12.85 -2.86
CA ARG A 124 14.45 12.22 -4.18
C ARG A 124 13.66 12.97 -5.24
N LEU A 125 12.43 13.36 -4.90
CA LEU A 125 11.56 14.12 -5.81
C LEU A 125 12.09 15.53 -6.10
N GLU A 126 12.64 16.22 -5.10
CA GLU A 126 13.22 17.56 -5.26
C GLU A 126 14.46 17.58 -6.18
N LYS A 127 15.29 16.54 -6.10
CA LYS A 127 16.52 16.43 -6.89
C LYS A 127 16.29 15.90 -8.30
N ALA A 128 15.14 15.32 -8.55
CA ALA A 128 14.87 14.66 -9.82
C ALA A 128 14.65 15.64 -10.96
N LYS A 129 15.32 15.40 -12.08
CA LYS A 129 15.05 16.10 -13.36
C LYS A 129 13.77 15.58 -14.01
N ASN A 130 13.58 14.28 -13.99
CA ASN A 130 12.38 13.62 -14.48
C ASN A 130 11.84 12.67 -13.39
N ILE A 131 10.52 12.64 -13.24
CA ILE A 131 9.84 11.74 -12.32
C ILE A 131 8.93 10.84 -13.14
N VAL A 132 9.16 9.53 -13.04
CA VAL A 132 8.38 8.55 -13.79
C VAL A 132 7.72 7.55 -12.85
N ILE A 133 6.42 7.33 -13.05
CA ILE A 133 5.60 6.41 -12.27
C ILE A 133 5.37 5.13 -13.08
N PHE A 134 5.74 4.00 -12.51
CA PHE A 134 5.53 2.65 -13.04
C PHE A 134 4.49 1.93 -12.20
N GLY A 135 3.33 1.67 -12.76
CA GLY A 135 2.25 0.97 -12.09
C GLY A 135 1.30 0.34 -13.08
N MET A 136 0.94 -0.92 -12.85
CA MET A 136 -0.10 -1.60 -13.63
C MET A 136 -1.48 -1.04 -13.24
N LYS A 137 -2.44 -1.17 -14.15
CA LYS A 137 -3.85 -0.84 -13.82
C LYS A 137 -4.35 -1.75 -12.69
N PRO A 138 -5.12 -1.22 -11.73
CA PRO A 138 -5.67 0.15 -11.65
C PRO A 138 -4.71 1.20 -11.04
N ASN A 139 -3.54 0.83 -10.49
CA ASN A 139 -2.64 1.72 -9.76
C ASN A 139 -2.21 2.94 -10.58
N SER A 140 -2.02 2.77 -11.90
CA SER A 140 -1.69 3.89 -12.79
C SER A 140 -2.80 4.93 -12.88
N TYR A 141 -4.07 4.53 -12.75
CA TYR A 141 -5.19 5.49 -12.70
C TYR A 141 -5.18 6.31 -11.40
N PHE A 142 -4.89 5.67 -10.28
CA PHE A 142 -4.78 6.40 -9.00
C PHE A 142 -3.60 7.37 -9.01
N ALA A 143 -2.51 7.01 -9.66
CA ALA A 143 -1.34 7.86 -9.81
C ALA A 143 -1.59 9.14 -10.64
N GLU A 144 -2.62 9.18 -11.48
CA GLU A 144 -3.03 10.40 -12.19
C GLU A 144 -3.40 11.54 -11.22
N GLY A 145 -4.01 11.20 -10.07
CA GLY A 145 -4.29 12.18 -9.03
C GLY A 145 -3.02 12.78 -8.43
N LEU A 146 -1.98 11.97 -8.20
CA LEU A 146 -0.68 12.45 -7.74
C LEU A 146 -0.03 13.36 -8.80
N ARG A 147 0.03 12.88 -10.06
CA ARG A 147 0.58 13.64 -11.18
C ARG A 147 -0.08 15.00 -11.33
N TRP A 148 -1.42 15.07 -11.24
CA TRP A 148 -2.16 16.32 -11.31
C TRP A 148 -1.80 17.29 -10.17
N LYS A 149 -1.68 16.81 -8.94
CA LYS A 149 -1.27 17.63 -7.79
C LYS A 149 0.11 18.26 -8.01
N PHE A 150 1.10 17.47 -8.43
CA PHE A 150 2.45 17.96 -8.72
C PHE A 150 2.47 18.92 -9.91
N LEU A 151 1.74 18.60 -10.97
CA LEU A 151 1.61 19.50 -12.12
C LEU A 151 1.04 20.86 -11.72
N SER A 152 0.11 20.90 -10.76
CA SER A 152 -0.51 22.14 -10.28
C SER A 152 0.43 23.08 -9.53
N ILE A 153 1.62 22.61 -9.18
CA ILE A 153 2.72 23.39 -8.58
C ILE A 153 3.95 23.44 -9.50
N GLY A 154 3.79 23.17 -10.80
CA GLY A 154 4.85 23.27 -11.81
C GLY A 154 5.77 22.06 -11.91
N VAL A 155 5.53 20.98 -11.17
CA VAL A 155 6.34 19.76 -11.21
C VAL A 155 5.72 18.74 -12.16
N SER A 156 6.43 18.40 -13.24
CA SER A 156 5.96 17.40 -14.20
C SER A 156 6.30 15.99 -13.76
N MET A 157 5.32 15.09 -13.88
CA MET A 157 5.50 13.65 -13.70
C MET A 157 4.95 12.92 -14.92
N GLN A 158 5.63 11.86 -15.34
CA GLN A 158 5.17 10.97 -16.39
C GLN A 158 4.63 9.67 -15.77
N ILE A 159 3.48 9.20 -16.22
CA ILE A 159 3.04 7.83 -15.97
C ILE A 159 3.46 6.99 -17.16
N ALA A 160 4.28 5.98 -16.94
CA ALA A 160 4.77 5.10 -18.00
C ALA A 160 3.59 4.29 -18.58
N PRO A 161 3.37 4.33 -19.92
CA PRO A 161 2.37 3.50 -20.55
C PRO A 161 2.72 2.01 -20.44
N TYR A 162 1.70 1.17 -20.29
CA TYR A 162 1.89 -0.27 -20.32
C TYR A 162 2.48 -0.71 -21.66
N GLY A 163 3.50 -1.57 -21.61
CA GLY A 163 4.26 -2.02 -22.77
C GLY A 163 5.51 -1.16 -23.07
N GLU A 164 5.66 0.01 -22.46
CA GLU A 164 6.81 0.89 -22.65
C GLU A 164 7.76 0.93 -21.43
N PHE A 165 7.46 0.24 -20.35
CA PHE A 165 8.19 0.32 -19.07
C PHE A 165 9.69 0.11 -19.26
N GLY A 166 10.11 -0.91 -19.99
CA GLY A 166 11.51 -1.21 -20.21
C GLY A 166 12.24 -0.13 -21.02
N MET A 167 11.59 0.43 -22.04
CA MET A 167 12.16 1.52 -22.84
C MET A 167 12.33 2.78 -21.99
N ILE A 168 11.31 3.15 -21.24
CA ILE A 168 11.32 4.33 -20.38
C ILE A 168 12.33 4.17 -19.23
N ALA A 169 12.31 3.01 -18.52
CA ALA A 169 13.27 2.74 -17.45
C ALA A 169 14.73 2.88 -17.95
N ARG A 170 15.00 2.50 -19.20
CA ARG A 170 16.32 2.58 -19.80
C ARG A 170 16.80 4.01 -20.05
N THR A 171 15.90 4.99 -20.15
CA THR A 171 16.28 6.40 -20.34
C THR A 171 16.60 7.12 -19.03
N LEU A 172 16.19 6.54 -17.88
CA LEU A 172 16.39 7.16 -16.58
C LEU A 172 17.84 7.04 -16.10
N THR A 173 18.26 8.01 -15.32
CA THR A 173 19.61 8.14 -14.77
C THR A 173 19.56 8.42 -13.26
N LYS A 174 20.69 8.48 -12.59
CA LYS A 174 20.81 8.88 -11.17
C LYS A 174 20.28 10.29 -10.86
N ASN A 175 20.03 11.12 -11.88
CA ASN A 175 19.45 12.46 -11.73
C ASN A 175 17.91 12.46 -11.88
N ASP A 176 17.29 11.32 -12.04
CA ASP A 176 15.85 11.14 -12.20
C ASP A 176 15.28 10.41 -10.96
N CYS A 177 13.98 10.25 -10.88
CA CYS A 177 13.33 9.48 -9.83
C CYS A 177 12.24 8.56 -10.41
N ALA A 178 12.25 7.30 -10.02
CA ALA A 178 11.20 6.34 -10.36
C ALA A 178 10.27 6.12 -9.19
N ILE A 179 8.96 6.06 -9.43
CA ILE A 179 7.96 5.65 -8.45
C ILE A 179 7.38 4.31 -8.92
N LEU A 180 7.55 3.25 -8.13
CA LEU A 180 7.02 1.93 -8.43
C LEU A 180 5.80 1.61 -7.54
N ILE A 181 4.70 1.19 -8.16
CA ILE A 181 3.45 0.86 -7.45
C ILE A 181 3.02 -0.56 -7.78
N SER A 182 3.12 -1.45 -6.79
CA SER A 182 2.63 -2.82 -6.90
C SER A 182 2.21 -3.33 -5.54
N TYR A 183 0.91 -3.62 -5.36
CA TYR A 183 0.40 -4.13 -4.10
C TYR A 183 1.13 -5.41 -3.66
N SER A 184 1.17 -6.45 -4.46
CA SER A 184 1.85 -7.70 -4.07
C SER A 184 3.37 -7.59 -4.00
N GLY A 185 3.98 -6.84 -4.91
CA GLY A 185 5.43 -6.63 -4.97
C GLY A 185 6.30 -7.88 -5.15
N ASN A 186 5.71 -9.07 -5.36
CA ASN A 186 6.41 -10.35 -5.22
C ASN A 186 7.02 -10.90 -6.51
N ASN A 187 6.38 -10.71 -7.65
CA ASN A 187 6.80 -11.39 -8.88
C ASN A 187 7.82 -10.57 -9.65
N LYS A 188 9.11 -10.91 -9.52
CA LYS A 188 10.22 -10.23 -10.21
C LYS A 188 10.12 -10.25 -11.75
N ASP A 189 9.38 -11.23 -12.31
CA ASP A 189 9.25 -11.42 -13.75
C ASP A 189 8.00 -10.72 -14.32
N LYS A 190 7.31 -9.92 -13.51
CA LYS A 190 6.16 -9.11 -13.92
C LYS A 190 6.37 -7.63 -13.64
N ASP A 191 5.85 -6.79 -14.53
CA ASP A 191 5.86 -5.34 -14.37
C ASP A 191 5.05 -4.89 -13.12
N PRO A 192 5.52 -3.87 -12.44
CA PRO A 192 6.71 -3.03 -12.70
C PRO A 192 8.02 -3.60 -12.12
N MET A 193 8.02 -4.75 -11.42
CA MET A 193 9.19 -5.32 -10.75
C MET A 193 10.33 -5.68 -11.73
N THR A 194 10.02 -6.03 -12.96
CA THR A 194 11.02 -6.30 -14.02
C THR A 194 11.98 -5.13 -14.24
N GLN A 195 11.57 -3.91 -13.89
CA GLN A 195 12.39 -2.71 -14.08
C GLN A 195 13.41 -2.48 -12.95
N ILE A 196 13.26 -3.14 -11.80
CA ILE A 196 14.07 -2.87 -10.60
C ILE A 196 15.56 -3.05 -10.86
N GLU A 197 15.95 -4.17 -11.49
CA GLU A 197 17.36 -4.44 -11.78
C GLU A 197 17.98 -3.40 -12.72
N MET A 198 17.22 -2.91 -13.70
CA MET A 198 17.65 -1.85 -14.62
C MET A 198 17.85 -0.54 -13.87
N LEU A 199 16.86 -0.13 -13.10
CA LEU A 199 16.91 1.11 -12.31
C LEU A 199 18.07 1.10 -11.31
N LYS A 200 18.33 -0.05 -10.65
CA LYS A 200 19.48 -0.22 -9.74
C LYS A 200 20.81 -0.06 -10.47
N ARG A 201 20.98 -0.70 -11.64
CA ARG A 201 22.23 -0.58 -12.45
C ARG A 201 22.51 0.85 -12.89
N GLN A 202 21.47 1.64 -13.11
CA GLN A 202 21.57 3.04 -13.52
C GLN A 202 21.60 4.00 -12.32
N GLU A 203 21.63 3.46 -11.08
CA GLU A 203 21.60 4.22 -9.83
C GLU A 203 20.41 5.19 -9.72
N VAL A 204 19.29 4.85 -10.37
CA VAL A 204 18.06 5.68 -10.32
C VAL A 204 17.47 5.62 -8.93
N PRO A 205 17.24 6.75 -8.24
CA PRO A 205 16.49 6.79 -6.99
C PRO A 205 15.06 6.27 -7.17
N VAL A 206 14.63 5.32 -6.34
CA VAL A 206 13.32 4.68 -6.46
C VAL A 206 12.49 4.88 -5.19
N ILE A 207 11.25 5.31 -5.33
CA ILE A 207 10.24 5.33 -4.28
C ILE A 207 9.25 4.21 -4.61
N ALA A 208 8.94 3.33 -3.66
CA ALA A 208 8.02 2.23 -3.92
C ALA A 208 6.82 2.24 -2.98
N MET A 209 5.67 1.78 -3.49
CA MET A 209 4.46 1.52 -2.73
C MET A 209 4.08 0.05 -2.92
N THR A 210 4.03 -0.71 -1.83
CA THR A 210 3.76 -2.15 -1.84
C THR A 210 3.12 -2.59 -0.53
N SER A 211 2.54 -3.79 -0.48
CA SER A 211 2.02 -4.35 0.77
C SER A 211 3.13 -4.56 1.80
N GLU A 212 2.75 -4.61 3.06
CA GLU A 212 3.64 -5.02 4.14
C GLU A 212 4.19 -6.45 3.96
N GLY A 213 5.26 -6.69 4.68
CA GLY A 213 5.90 -7.99 4.76
C GLY A 213 6.91 -8.24 3.64
N LYS A 214 7.52 -9.41 3.68
CA LYS A 214 8.64 -9.78 2.81
C LYS A 214 8.17 -9.97 1.36
N ASN A 215 8.59 -9.10 0.46
CA ASN A 215 8.34 -9.21 -0.98
C ASN A 215 9.54 -8.69 -1.78
N TYR A 216 9.56 -8.91 -3.09
CA TYR A 216 10.71 -8.55 -3.94
C TYR A 216 11.01 -7.04 -3.95
N ILE A 217 9.99 -6.18 -3.90
CA ILE A 217 10.18 -4.73 -3.77
C ILE A 217 10.87 -4.39 -2.45
N GLN A 218 10.38 -4.95 -1.34
CA GLN A 218 10.93 -4.74 0.01
C GLN A 218 12.39 -5.18 0.15
N GLU A 219 12.80 -6.21 -0.59
CA GLU A 219 14.19 -6.70 -0.57
C GLU A 219 15.14 -5.85 -1.43
N ASN A 220 14.62 -5.05 -2.35
CA ASN A 220 15.42 -4.39 -3.37
C ASN A 220 15.38 -2.86 -3.36
N ILE A 221 14.41 -2.25 -2.69
CA ILE A 221 14.22 -0.79 -2.63
C ILE A 221 14.32 -0.34 -1.17
N ASP A 222 14.92 0.80 -0.94
CA ASP A 222 15.17 1.38 0.38
C ASP A 222 14.13 2.44 0.80
N CYS A 223 13.44 3.09 -0.14
CA CYS A 223 12.40 4.06 0.13
C CYS A 223 11.02 3.45 -0.17
N ILE A 224 10.36 2.96 0.87
CA ILE A 224 9.13 2.17 0.74
C ILE A 224 8.03 2.75 1.61
N PHE A 225 6.83 2.83 1.03
CA PHE A 225 5.58 3.09 1.72
C PHE A 225 4.72 1.83 1.69
N ALA A 226 4.35 1.33 2.85
CA ALA A 226 3.50 0.18 2.97
C ALA A 226 2.04 0.55 2.71
N ILE A 227 1.40 -0.17 1.79
CA ILE A 227 -0.04 -0.07 1.53
C ILE A 227 -0.74 -0.94 2.56
N SER A 228 -1.55 -0.34 3.42
CA SER A 228 -2.40 -1.08 4.34
C SER A 228 -3.57 -1.68 3.58
N SER A 229 -3.63 -3.00 3.54
CA SER A 229 -4.80 -3.71 3.02
C SER A 229 -4.74 -5.18 3.42
N ASN A 230 -5.85 -5.69 3.91
CA ASN A 230 -6.08 -7.13 4.15
C ASN A 230 -6.91 -7.74 3.02
N GLU A 231 -6.94 -7.11 1.85
CA GLU A 231 -7.70 -7.58 0.71
C GLU A 231 -7.03 -8.79 0.03
N ARG A 232 -7.86 -9.76 -0.32
CA ARG A 232 -7.45 -10.92 -1.12
C ARG A 232 -7.12 -10.49 -2.56
N LEU A 233 -6.26 -11.26 -3.22
CA LEU A 233 -5.88 -10.96 -4.61
C LEU A 233 -7.07 -11.05 -5.57
N TYR A 234 -7.91 -12.06 -5.42
CA TYR A 234 -8.99 -12.40 -6.36
C TYR A 234 -10.39 -12.36 -5.74
N SER A 235 -10.60 -12.98 -4.56
CA SER A 235 -11.90 -13.12 -3.93
C SER A 235 -12.31 -11.87 -3.17
N LYS A 236 -12.73 -10.84 -3.89
CA LYS A 236 -13.22 -9.56 -3.32
C LYS A 236 -14.12 -8.83 -4.30
N ILE A 237 -14.98 -7.97 -3.77
CA ILE A 237 -15.86 -7.11 -4.60
C ILE A 237 -15.04 -6.04 -5.31
N SER A 238 -14.15 -5.36 -4.58
CA SER A 238 -13.27 -4.32 -5.13
C SER A 238 -12.09 -4.06 -4.19
N SER A 239 -11.17 -3.19 -4.61
CA SER A 239 -9.97 -2.81 -3.85
C SER A 239 -10.18 -1.54 -3.02
N PHE A 240 -11.25 -1.48 -2.24
CA PHE A 240 -11.64 -0.28 -1.48
C PHE A 240 -10.56 0.19 -0.48
N ALA A 241 -9.98 -0.74 0.28
CA ALA A 241 -8.97 -0.43 1.28
C ALA A 241 -7.61 -0.10 0.63
N THR A 242 -7.16 -0.93 -0.34
CA THR A 242 -5.90 -0.70 -1.08
C THR A 242 -5.90 0.65 -1.79
N GLU A 243 -7.01 0.99 -2.46
CA GLU A 243 -7.18 2.26 -3.14
C GLU A 243 -7.05 3.44 -2.17
N GLN A 244 -7.77 3.37 -1.06
CA GLN A 244 -7.78 4.45 -0.07
C GLN A 244 -6.42 4.63 0.60
N SER A 245 -5.73 3.54 0.94
CA SER A 245 -4.37 3.57 1.47
C SER A 245 -3.41 4.24 0.47
N LEU A 246 -3.46 3.86 -0.79
CA LEU A 246 -2.59 4.41 -1.84
C LEU A 246 -2.85 5.92 -2.05
N LEU A 247 -4.11 6.33 -2.13
CA LEU A 247 -4.48 7.73 -2.28
C LEU A 247 -4.04 8.57 -1.07
N PHE A 248 -4.12 8.02 0.13
CA PHE A 248 -3.64 8.68 1.34
C PHE A 248 -2.12 8.87 1.31
N ILE A 249 -1.34 7.84 0.95
CA ILE A 249 0.12 7.93 0.79
C ILE A 249 0.47 9.04 -0.22
N PHE A 250 -0.20 9.11 -1.36
CA PHE A 250 0.00 10.15 -2.36
C PHE A 250 -0.27 11.55 -1.80
N ASN A 251 -1.34 11.71 -1.04
CA ASN A 251 -1.67 12.99 -0.40
C ASN A 251 -0.60 13.43 0.59
N VAL A 252 -0.09 12.50 1.40
CA VAL A 252 0.96 12.77 2.40
C VAL A 252 2.27 13.16 1.71
N ILE A 253 2.72 12.39 0.70
CA ILE A 253 3.94 12.70 -0.06
C ILE A 253 3.84 14.09 -0.71
N PHE A 254 2.72 14.38 -1.38
CA PHE A 254 2.50 15.70 -1.98
C PHE A 254 2.54 16.82 -0.93
N SER A 255 1.87 16.64 0.21
CA SER A 255 1.82 17.65 1.26
C SER A 255 3.21 17.90 1.88
N CYS A 256 3.99 16.84 2.09
CA CYS A 256 5.37 16.98 2.58
C CYS A 256 6.29 17.67 1.57
N TYR A 257 6.14 17.34 0.27
CA TYR A 257 6.85 18.04 -0.80
C TYR A 257 6.45 19.51 -0.86
N PHE A 258 5.16 19.80 -0.86
CA PHE A 258 4.62 21.18 -0.89
C PHE A 258 5.17 22.03 0.26
N LYS A 259 5.23 21.44 1.47
CA LYS A 259 5.74 22.09 2.68
C LYS A 259 7.17 22.61 2.54
N LYS A 260 8.02 21.95 1.77
CA LYS A 260 9.45 22.33 1.60
C LYS A 260 9.62 23.75 1.04
N ASN A 261 8.86 24.09 0.01
CA ASN A 261 8.85 25.40 -0.62
C ASN A 261 7.43 26.00 -0.54
N TYR A 262 6.86 26.00 0.68
CA TYR A 262 5.45 26.28 0.90
C TYR A 262 4.97 27.57 0.23
N HIS A 263 5.68 28.67 0.44
CA HIS A 263 5.28 29.98 -0.06
C HIS A 263 5.32 30.05 -1.60
N GLU A 264 6.40 29.54 -2.20
CA GLU A 264 6.57 29.52 -3.66
C GLU A 264 5.52 28.62 -4.32
N ASN A 265 5.32 27.43 -3.77
CA ASN A 265 4.31 26.49 -4.27
C ASN A 265 2.89 27.06 -4.15
N LEU A 266 2.60 27.78 -3.05
CA LEU A 266 1.30 28.40 -2.85
C LEU A 266 1.03 29.52 -3.85
N VAL A 267 2.00 30.43 -4.03
CA VAL A 267 1.91 31.53 -5.00
C VAL A 267 1.72 30.97 -6.41
N TYR A 268 2.58 30.04 -6.81
CA TYR A 268 2.49 29.39 -8.12
C TYR A 268 1.12 28.74 -8.36
N LYS A 269 0.63 27.98 -7.35
CA LYS A 269 -0.66 27.30 -7.42
C LYS A 269 -1.82 28.28 -7.60
N ILE A 270 -1.84 29.36 -6.81
CA ILE A 270 -2.92 30.36 -6.85
C ILE A 270 -2.90 31.13 -8.17
N GLU A 271 -1.75 31.64 -8.58
CA GLU A 271 -1.62 32.42 -9.81
C GLU A 271 -2.04 31.62 -11.06
N ASN A 272 -1.55 30.37 -11.18
CA ASN A 272 -1.93 29.53 -12.29
C ASN A 272 -3.41 29.14 -12.27
N SER A 273 -3.98 28.86 -11.08
CA SER A 273 -5.40 28.56 -10.96
C SER A 273 -6.25 29.76 -11.40
N LYS A 274 -5.89 30.98 -11.02
CA LYS A 274 -6.59 32.20 -11.43
C LYS A 274 -6.57 32.39 -12.97
N ILE A 275 -5.44 32.11 -13.60
CA ILE A 275 -5.30 32.20 -15.06
C ILE A 275 -6.13 31.12 -15.77
N LEU A 276 -5.99 29.87 -15.34
CA LEU A 276 -6.61 28.72 -16.01
C LEU A 276 -8.10 28.61 -15.76
N GLU A 277 -8.58 29.05 -14.59
CA GLU A 277 -9.97 28.96 -14.15
C GLU A 277 -10.64 30.35 -14.03
N SER A 278 -10.21 31.33 -14.80
CA SER A 278 -10.64 32.73 -14.70
C SER A 278 -12.17 32.95 -14.83
N GLN A 279 -12.90 31.98 -15.39
CA GLN A 279 -14.35 32.03 -15.53
C GLN A 279 -15.13 31.24 -14.45
N ARG A 280 -14.40 30.64 -13.51
CA ARG A 280 -15.02 29.85 -12.43
C ARG A 280 -15.62 30.78 -11.39
N THR A 281 -16.92 30.61 -11.12
CA THR A 281 -17.62 31.35 -10.08
C THR A 281 -17.98 30.47 -8.92
N ALA A 282 -17.86 31.02 -7.71
CA ALA A 282 -18.24 30.32 -6.48
C ALA A 282 -19.78 30.20 -6.37
N ASN A 283 -20.26 29.02 -5.98
CA ASN A 283 -21.68 28.79 -5.71
C ASN A 283 -22.14 29.31 -4.33
N SER A 284 -21.23 29.79 -3.53
CA SER A 284 -21.48 30.25 -2.15
C SER A 284 -20.46 31.29 -1.74
N LYS A 285 -20.90 32.32 -1.01
CA LYS A 285 -20.03 33.36 -0.42
C LYS A 285 -18.96 32.79 0.52
N LYS A 286 -19.17 31.58 1.07
CA LYS A 286 -18.18 30.92 1.96
C LYS A 286 -16.95 30.41 1.23
N ILE A 287 -17.03 30.18 -0.09
CA ILE A 287 -15.94 29.68 -0.93
C ILE A 287 -15.53 30.70 -2.01
N GLU A 288 -16.08 31.92 -1.93
CA GLU A 288 -15.67 33.02 -2.78
C GLU A 288 -14.28 33.51 -2.34
N GLU A 289 -13.35 33.57 -3.27
CA GLU A 289 -12.01 34.09 -2.98
C GLU A 289 -12.07 35.60 -2.81
N ILE A 290 -11.44 36.11 -1.74
CA ILE A 290 -11.31 37.53 -1.43
C ILE A 290 -10.24 38.18 -2.32
#